data_f6f07fa5d899aee2ea36106608d7a2fe
#
_entry.id   f6f07fa5d899aee2ea36106608d7a2fe
#
_cell.length_a   1.000
_cell.length_b   1.000
_cell.length_c   1.000
_cell.angle_alpha   90.00
_cell.angle_beta   90.00
_cell.angle_gamma   90.00
#
_symmetry.space_group_name_H-M   'P 1'
#
loop_
_entity.id
_entity.type
_entity.pdbx_description
1 polymer ?
#
loop_
_entity_poly.entity_id
_entity_poly.type
_entity_poly.pdbx_seq_one_letter_code
_entity_poly.pdbx_strand_id
1 'polypeptide(L)'
;TKLQDIIEEDGKLRIKVEGKDDIIACKALLSIGRVPDLEGIGDVEFELDRGRIKVNEYMETSVPGIYAPGDINGTKMLAHAAFRMGEVAAENALKGNHAVAKLNLTPAAIYTLPEVAAVGLTEEQAREKYDVQIGKFNFAANGRAIASDAAQGFVKVIADKKYGEILGVHIIGPAAAELINEASSIIEMEITVEEMLKTIHGHPTYSEVM
;
A
#
# COMPACT_ATOMS: atom_id res chain seq x y z
N THR A 1 -16.71 -11.47 9.50
CA THR A 1 -18.15 -11.48 9.17
C THR A 1 -18.31 -11.41 7.65
N LYS A 2 -19.05 -12.33 7.06
CA LYS A 2 -19.20 -12.46 5.60
C LYS A 2 -20.58 -11.98 5.18
N LEU A 3 -20.64 -11.14 4.11
CA LEU A 3 -21.89 -10.82 3.43
C LEU A 3 -22.42 -12.10 2.76
N GLN A 4 -23.68 -12.43 2.98
CA GLN A 4 -24.36 -13.58 2.38
C GLN A 4 -25.24 -13.16 1.22
N ASP A 5 -26.05 -12.11 1.40
CA ASP A 5 -27.02 -11.69 0.41
C ASP A 5 -27.48 -10.24 0.64
N ILE A 6 -27.99 -9.58 -0.42
CA ILE A 6 -28.67 -8.28 -0.36
C ILE A 6 -29.98 -8.44 -1.14
N ILE A 7 -31.11 -8.35 -0.45
CA ILE A 7 -32.44 -8.54 -1.01
C ILE A 7 -33.20 -7.21 -0.92
N GLU A 8 -33.86 -6.81 -2.00
CA GLU A 8 -34.77 -5.67 -2.00
C GLU A 8 -36.18 -6.12 -1.61
N GLU A 9 -36.71 -5.54 -0.53
CA GLU A 9 -38.04 -5.82 0.00
C GLU A 9 -38.72 -4.47 0.38
N ASP A 10 -39.90 -4.19 -0.14
CA ASP A 10 -40.71 -3.01 0.19
C ASP A 10 -39.96 -1.66 0.07
N GLY A 11 -39.08 -1.54 -0.95
CA GLY A 11 -38.27 -0.34 -1.20
C GLY A 11 -37.11 -0.14 -0.20
N LYS A 12 -36.78 -1.18 0.57
CA LYS A 12 -35.62 -1.24 1.44
C LYS A 12 -34.73 -2.44 1.09
N LEU A 13 -33.48 -2.38 1.54
CA LEU A 13 -32.53 -3.46 1.38
C LEU A 13 -32.42 -4.24 2.68
N ARG A 14 -32.63 -5.55 2.61
CA ARG A 14 -32.31 -6.51 3.68
C ARG A 14 -30.95 -7.12 3.40
N ILE A 15 -29.99 -6.85 4.25
CA ILE A 15 -28.58 -7.28 4.09
C ILE A 15 -28.35 -8.44 5.07
N LYS A 16 -28.13 -9.64 4.53
CA LYS A 16 -27.84 -10.85 5.30
C LYS A 16 -26.36 -10.98 5.57
N VAL A 17 -26.01 -11.10 6.84
CA VAL A 17 -24.64 -11.15 7.31
C VAL A 17 -24.44 -12.42 8.15
N GLU A 18 -23.41 -13.20 7.84
CA GLU A 18 -23.13 -14.46 8.53
C GLU A 18 -22.92 -14.26 10.03
N GLY A 19 -23.73 -14.98 10.84
CA GLY A 19 -23.64 -14.97 12.31
C GLY A 19 -24.12 -13.65 12.97
N LYS A 20 -24.91 -12.84 12.27
CA LYS A 20 -25.53 -11.60 12.79
C LYS A 20 -26.98 -11.49 12.33
N ASP A 21 -27.73 -10.62 13.00
CA ASP A 21 -29.07 -10.23 12.56
C ASP A 21 -29.01 -9.50 11.22
N ASP A 22 -30.10 -9.59 10.43
CA ASP A 22 -30.25 -8.88 9.17
C ASP A 22 -30.21 -7.36 9.40
N ILE A 23 -29.51 -6.64 8.52
CA ILE A 23 -29.46 -5.18 8.55
C ILE A 23 -30.46 -4.64 7.54
N ILE A 24 -31.34 -3.75 7.96
CA ILE A 24 -32.29 -3.06 7.08
C ILE A 24 -31.75 -1.66 6.75
N ALA A 25 -31.58 -1.36 5.46
CA ALA A 25 -31.06 -0.08 5.00
C ALA A 25 -31.84 0.46 3.80
N CYS A 26 -31.77 1.75 3.55
CA CYS A 26 -32.33 2.36 2.32
C CYS A 26 -31.39 2.21 1.12
N LYS A 27 -30.10 2.13 1.36
CA LYS A 27 -29.04 1.97 0.33
C LYS A 27 -27.90 1.14 0.88
N ALA A 28 -27.19 0.43 0.00
CA ALA A 28 -25.96 -0.27 0.32
C ALA A 28 -24.85 0.18 -0.63
N LEU A 29 -23.66 0.41 -0.08
CA LEU A 29 -22.43 0.61 -0.84
C LEU A 29 -21.60 -0.67 -0.81
N LEU A 30 -21.35 -1.27 -1.97
CA LEU A 30 -20.49 -2.45 -2.10
C LEU A 30 -19.06 -2.01 -2.42
N SER A 31 -18.14 -2.20 -1.47
CA SER A 31 -16.73 -1.85 -1.59
C SER A 31 -15.84 -2.96 -1.00
N ILE A 32 -15.89 -4.14 -1.64
CA ILE A 32 -15.28 -5.39 -1.14
C ILE A 32 -14.00 -5.80 -1.87
N GLY A 33 -13.45 -4.90 -2.69
CA GLY A 33 -12.20 -5.10 -3.42
C GLY A 33 -12.38 -5.02 -4.93
N ARG A 34 -11.31 -5.31 -5.65
CA ARG A 34 -11.21 -5.29 -7.10
C ARG A 34 -10.63 -6.62 -7.59
N VAL A 35 -11.00 -6.99 -8.80
CA VAL A 35 -10.41 -8.12 -9.53
C VAL A 35 -9.90 -7.61 -10.87
N PRO A 36 -8.86 -8.21 -11.45
CA PRO A 36 -8.45 -7.93 -12.82
C PRO A 36 -9.59 -8.20 -13.80
N ASP A 37 -9.75 -7.34 -14.78
CA ASP A 37 -10.63 -7.58 -15.92
C ASP A 37 -9.79 -8.11 -17.09
N LEU A 38 -10.11 -9.31 -17.53
CA LEU A 38 -9.44 -9.98 -18.66
C LEU A 38 -10.27 -9.92 -19.95
N GLU A 39 -11.39 -9.20 -19.95
CA GLU A 39 -12.20 -9.02 -21.15
C GLU A 39 -11.39 -8.25 -22.21
N GLY A 40 -11.40 -8.72 -23.44
CA GLY A 40 -10.75 -8.06 -24.57
C GLY A 40 -9.25 -8.31 -24.74
N ILE A 41 -8.63 -9.20 -23.94
CA ILE A 41 -7.21 -9.57 -24.15
C ILE A 41 -6.99 -10.52 -25.35
N GLY A 42 -8.06 -10.87 -26.08
CA GLY A 42 -8.02 -11.77 -27.24
C GLY A 42 -7.94 -13.24 -26.88
N ASP A 43 -7.53 -14.06 -27.86
CA ASP A 43 -7.49 -15.52 -27.73
C ASP A 43 -6.13 -16.06 -27.22
N VAL A 44 -5.33 -15.19 -26.60
CA VAL A 44 -4.03 -15.60 -26.06
C VAL A 44 -4.23 -16.31 -24.73
N GLU A 45 -3.77 -17.55 -24.65
CA GLU A 45 -3.82 -18.35 -23.41
C GLU A 45 -2.64 -17.97 -22.49
N PHE A 46 -2.96 -17.32 -21.38
CA PHE A 46 -2.00 -16.98 -20.32
C PHE A 46 -2.10 -17.96 -19.15
N GLU A 47 -0.98 -18.22 -18.48
CA GLU A 47 -1.02 -18.84 -17.15
C GLU A 47 -1.66 -17.85 -16.16
N LEU A 48 -2.70 -18.33 -15.45
CA LEU A 48 -3.42 -17.51 -14.48
C LEU A 48 -3.17 -17.99 -13.04
N ASP A 49 -3.03 -17.02 -12.10
CA ASP A 49 -3.13 -17.28 -10.67
C ASP A 49 -4.39 -16.59 -10.12
N ARG A 50 -5.38 -17.38 -9.71
CA ARG A 50 -6.66 -16.90 -9.15
C ARG A 50 -7.36 -15.84 -10.04
N GLY A 51 -7.37 -16.07 -11.36
CA GLY A 51 -7.98 -15.17 -12.33
C GLY A 51 -7.15 -13.90 -12.67
N ARG A 52 -5.85 -13.90 -12.37
CA ARG A 52 -4.89 -12.84 -12.67
C ARG A 52 -3.84 -13.38 -13.63
N ILE A 53 -3.37 -12.58 -14.57
CA ILE A 53 -2.27 -12.99 -15.44
C ILE A 53 -1.00 -13.11 -14.61
N LYS A 54 -0.42 -14.31 -14.56
CA LYS A 54 0.82 -14.57 -13.85
C LYS A 54 1.99 -13.96 -14.61
N VAL A 55 2.83 -13.22 -13.91
CA VAL A 55 4.07 -12.62 -14.44
C VAL A 55 5.27 -13.02 -13.59
N ASN A 56 6.44 -12.99 -14.20
CA ASN A 56 7.71 -13.09 -13.50
C ASN A 56 8.16 -11.71 -12.94
N GLU A 57 9.33 -11.65 -12.33
CA GLU A 57 9.91 -10.42 -11.75
C GLU A 57 10.17 -9.31 -12.78
N TYR A 58 10.21 -9.65 -14.06
CA TYR A 58 10.39 -8.76 -15.21
C TYR A 58 9.08 -8.25 -15.81
N MET A 59 7.93 -8.60 -15.22
CA MET A 59 6.58 -8.35 -15.71
C MET A 59 6.21 -9.14 -16.98
N GLU A 60 7.02 -10.13 -17.39
CA GLU A 60 6.74 -11.01 -18.53
C GLU A 60 5.77 -12.12 -18.15
N THR A 61 4.83 -12.41 -19.02
CA THR A 61 3.82 -13.47 -18.85
C THR A 61 4.38 -14.87 -19.19
N SER A 62 3.53 -15.89 -19.14
CA SER A 62 3.87 -17.24 -19.64
C SER A 62 4.12 -17.30 -21.15
N VAL A 63 3.72 -16.26 -21.90
CA VAL A 63 3.94 -16.15 -23.34
C VAL A 63 5.14 -15.23 -23.59
N PRO A 64 6.24 -15.76 -24.15
CA PRO A 64 7.47 -14.99 -24.36
C PRO A 64 7.24 -13.70 -25.16
N GLY A 65 7.82 -12.58 -24.70
CA GLY A 65 7.71 -11.29 -25.35
C GLY A 65 6.39 -10.55 -25.05
N ILE A 66 5.48 -11.12 -24.24
CA ILE A 66 4.27 -10.45 -23.80
C ILE A 66 4.39 -10.12 -22.30
N TYR A 67 4.18 -8.85 -21.98
CA TYR A 67 4.29 -8.30 -20.63
C TYR A 67 2.91 -7.85 -20.13
N ALA A 68 2.63 -8.04 -18.85
CA ALA A 68 1.35 -7.67 -18.23
C ALA A 68 1.57 -6.82 -16.96
N PRO A 69 1.91 -5.52 -17.10
CA PRO A 69 2.06 -4.60 -15.98
C PRO A 69 0.70 -4.11 -15.45
N GLY A 70 0.65 -3.73 -14.17
CA GLY A 70 -0.51 -3.09 -13.55
C GLY A 70 -1.54 -4.07 -12.98
N ASP A 71 -2.77 -3.60 -12.84
CA ASP A 71 -3.86 -4.29 -12.14
C ASP A 71 -4.17 -5.67 -12.73
N ILE A 72 -3.88 -5.88 -14.01
CA ILE A 72 -4.17 -7.13 -14.72
C ILE A 72 -3.41 -8.33 -14.15
N ASN A 73 -2.21 -8.11 -13.59
CA ASN A 73 -1.43 -9.17 -12.93
C ASN A 73 -1.78 -9.31 -11.43
N GLY A 74 -2.53 -8.35 -10.87
CA GLY A 74 -3.03 -8.36 -9.49
C GLY A 74 -1.95 -8.36 -8.40
N THR A 75 -0.69 -8.10 -8.72
CA THR A 75 0.42 -8.09 -7.74
C THR A 75 0.32 -6.91 -6.78
N LYS A 76 0.13 -5.70 -7.33
CA LYS A 76 -0.12 -4.45 -6.60
C LYS A 76 -1.10 -3.60 -7.41
N MET A 77 -2.37 -3.59 -6.99
CA MET A 77 -3.45 -2.88 -7.69
C MET A 77 -3.49 -1.41 -7.24
N LEU A 78 -2.40 -0.67 -7.52
CA LEU A 78 -2.20 0.73 -7.20
C LEU A 78 -1.63 1.45 -8.42
N ALA A 79 -2.16 2.62 -8.75
CA ALA A 79 -1.79 3.37 -9.96
C ALA A 79 -0.29 3.64 -10.06
N HIS A 80 0.34 4.11 -8.98
CA HIS A 80 1.78 4.38 -8.96
C HIS A 80 2.64 3.10 -9.07
N ALA A 81 2.16 1.96 -8.56
CA ALA A 81 2.81 0.67 -8.80
C ALA A 81 2.68 0.26 -10.28
N ALA A 82 1.50 0.49 -10.89
CA ALA A 82 1.27 0.20 -12.31
C ALA A 82 2.17 1.03 -13.22
N PHE A 83 2.42 2.31 -12.92
CA PHE A 83 3.41 3.14 -13.63
C PHE A 83 4.79 2.49 -13.59
N ARG A 84 5.28 2.12 -12.40
CA ARG A 84 6.60 1.48 -12.26
C ARG A 84 6.67 0.13 -12.97
N MET A 85 5.64 -0.68 -12.86
CA MET A 85 5.56 -1.94 -13.62
C MET A 85 5.61 -1.71 -15.12
N GLY A 86 4.93 -0.68 -15.64
CA GLY A 86 4.92 -0.30 -17.05
C GLY A 86 6.30 0.11 -17.56
N GLU A 87 7.03 0.92 -16.79
CA GLU A 87 8.41 1.30 -17.10
C GLU A 87 9.33 0.07 -17.19
N VAL A 88 9.25 -0.83 -16.19
CA VAL A 88 10.03 -2.07 -16.14
C VAL A 88 9.68 -2.99 -17.32
N ALA A 89 8.39 -3.16 -17.61
CA ALA A 89 7.93 -3.96 -18.74
C ALA A 89 8.44 -3.42 -20.08
N ALA A 90 8.35 -2.10 -20.31
CA ALA A 90 8.82 -1.45 -21.52
C ALA A 90 10.35 -1.57 -21.69
N GLU A 91 11.10 -1.38 -20.62
CA GLU A 91 12.55 -1.53 -20.63
C GLU A 91 12.97 -2.97 -20.97
N ASN A 92 12.35 -3.95 -20.32
CA ASN A 92 12.61 -5.36 -20.55
C ASN A 92 12.21 -5.81 -21.98
N ALA A 93 11.10 -5.32 -22.49
CA ALA A 93 10.68 -5.60 -23.86
C ALA A 93 11.68 -5.08 -24.92
N LEU A 94 12.35 -3.96 -24.64
CA LEU A 94 13.30 -3.34 -25.57
C LEU A 94 14.73 -3.87 -25.45
N LYS A 95 15.16 -4.22 -24.23
CA LYS A 95 16.57 -4.52 -23.93
C LYS A 95 16.81 -5.95 -23.44
N GLY A 96 15.75 -6.76 -23.31
CA GLY A 96 15.77 -8.07 -22.65
C GLY A 96 15.59 -7.95 -21.14
N ASN A 97 15.22 -9.05 -20.52
CA ASN A 97 14.83 -9.13 -19.11
C ASN A 97 16.03 -8.88 -18.16
N HIS A 98 16.07 -7.71 -17.53
CA HIS A 98 17.11 -7.29 -16.57
C HIS A 98 16.60 -6.33 -15.48
N ALA A 99 15.58 -5.54 -15.78
CA ALA A 99 15.00 -4.59 -14.82
C ALA A 99 13.92 -5.25 -13.96
N VAL A 100 13.91 -4.96 -12.65
CA VAL A 100 12.94 -5.50 -11.67
C VAL A 100 12.22 -4.36 -10.96
N ALA A 101 10.94 -4.52 -10.71
CA ALA A 101 10.16 -3.59 -9.91
C ALA A 101 10.20 -4.02 -8.43
N LYS A 102 10.74 -3.17 -7.53
CA LYS A 102 10.75 -3.39 -6.08
C LYS A 102 9.37 -3.11 -5.48
N LEU A 103 8.36 -3.91 -5.81
CA LEU A 103 6.97 -3.69 -5.42
C LEU A 103 6.70 -3.82 -3.91
N ASN A 104 7.60 -4.41 -3.16
CA ASN A 104 7.56 -4.47 -1.68
C ASN A 104 7.74 -3.10 -1.03
N LEU A 105 8.34 -2.14 -1.73
CA LEU A 105 8.53 -0.75 -1.28
C LEU A 105 7.47 0.22 -1.83
N THR A 106 6.39 -0.30 -2.42
CA THR A 106 5.28 0.54 -2.89
C THR A 106 4.52 1.11 -1.69
N PRO A 107 4.46 2.45 -1.52
CA PRO A 107 3.64 3.05 -0.47
C PRO A 107 2.16 2.80 -0.73
N ALA A 108 1.39 2.61 0.34
CA ALA A 108 -0.06 2.48 0.28
C ALA A 108 -0.71 3.51 1.18
N ALA A 109 -1.77 4.16 0.70
CA ALA A 109 -2.53 5.15 1.46
C ALA A 109 -4.02 4.84 1.42
N ILE A 110 -4.70 5.11 2.55
CA ILE A 110 -6.15 5.04 2.71
C ILE A 110 -6.62 6.44 3.12
N TYR A 111 -7.43 7.04 2.28
CA TYR A 111 -7.87 8.44 2.40
C TYR A 111 -9.07 8.60 3.34
N THR A 112 -8.96 8.01 4.52
CA THR A 112 -9.90 8.20 5.63
C THR A 112 -9.61 9.50 6.38
N LEU A 113 -10.37 9.81 7.43
CA LEU A 113 -10.09 10.92 8.35
C LEU A 113 -10.01 10.37 9.78
N PRO A 114 -8.82 10.27 10.36
CA PRO A 114 -7.48 10.58 9.81
C PRO A 114 -7.08 9.62 8.68
N GLU A 115 -6.14 10.06 7.84
CA GLU A 115 -5.53 9.23 6.79
C GLU A 115 -4.69 8.10 7.40
N VAL A 116 -4.52 7.01 6.64
CA VAL A 116 -3.61 5.91 7.01
C VAL A 116 -2.67 5.65 5.83
N ALA A 117 -1.37 5.56 6.10
CA ALA A 117 -0.39 5.21 5.09
C ALA A 117 0.70 4.29 5.63
N ALA A 118 1.28 3.46 4.75
CA ALA A 118 2.32 2.53 5.12
C ALA A 118 3.26 2.24 3.94
N VAL A 119 4.52 1.97 4.25
CA VAL A 119 5.52 1.46 3.31
C VAL A 119 6.50 0.52 4.04
N GLY A 120 7.04 -0.46 3.32
CA GLY A 120 7.97 -1.43 3.86
C GLY A 120 7.30 -2.53 4.70
N LEU A 121 8.03 -3.09 5.65
CA LEU A 121 7.60 -4.23 6.46
C LEU A 121 6.68 -3.80 7.61
N THR A 122 5.71 -4.66 7.95
CA THR A 122 5.04 -4.56 9.25
C THR A 122 5.98 -5.01 10.37
N GLU A 123 5.67 -4.64 11.62
CA GLU A 123 6.47 -5.10 12.76
C GLU A 123 6.53 -6.63 12.85
N GLU A 124 5.42 -7.31 12.57
CA GLU A 124 5.36 -8.77 12.58
C GLU A 124 6.29 -9.37 11.52
N GLN A 125 6.21 -8.88 10.27
CA GLN A 125 7.08 -9.32 9.18
C GLN A 125 8.57 -9.02 9.44
N ALA A 126 8.87 -7.86 10.01
CA ALA A 126 10.24 -7.48 10.34
C ALA A 126 10.83 -8.37 11.45
N ARG A 127 10.05 -8.69 12.49
CA ARG A 127 10.48 -9.58 13.59
C ARG A 127 10.76 -11.02 13.16
N GLU A 128 10.22 -11.47 12.03
CA GLU A 128 10.53 -12.79 11.47
C GLU A 128 11.98 -12.90 10.96
N LYS A 129 12.59 -11.77 10.57
CA LYS A 129 13.88 -11.74 9.86
C LYS A 129 14.97 -10.93 10.56
N TYR A 130 14.58 -9.98 11.42
CA TYR A 130 15.46 -8.99 12.02
C TYR A 130 15.25 -8.89 13.54
N ASP A 131 16.30 -8.52 14.28
CA ASP A 131 16.12 -7.96 15.62
C ASP A 131 15.77 -6.47 15.47
N VAL A 132 14.52 -6.12 15.76
CA VAL A 132 13.99 -4.79 15.44
C VAL A 132 13.91 -3.89 16.66
N GLN A 133 14.11 -2.60 16.41
CA GLN A 133 13.71 -1.50 17.30
C GLN A 133 12.50 -0.77 16.70
N ILE A 134 11.63 -0.27 17.59
CA ILE A 134 10.41 0.42 17.21
C ILE A 134 10.43 1.82 17.81
N GLY A 135 10.31 2.81 16.94
CA GLY A 135 10.05 4.20 17.30
C GLY A 135 8.56 4.52 17.09
N LYS A 136 7.97 5.33 17.99
CA LYS A 136 6.61 5.83 17.82
C LYS A 136 6.53 7.28 18.30
N PHE A 137 5.95 8.15 17.46
CA PHE A 137 5.70 9.55 17.79
C PHE A 137 4.22 9.87 17.58
N ASN A 138 3.58 10.53 18.55
CA ASN A 138 2.16 10.88 18.46
C ASN A 138 1.99 12.30 17.90
N PHE A 139 1.03 12.50 16.99
CA PHE A 139 0.70 13.82 16.44
C PHE A 139 0.24 14.83 17.51
N ALA A 140 -0.24 14.36 18.66
CA ALA A 140 -0.53 15.23 19.82
C ALA A 140 0.67 16.01 20.36
N ALA A 141 1.90 15.63 20.00
CA ALA A 141 3.13 16.35 20.32
C ALA A 141 3.69 17.16 19.13
N ASN A 142 3.03 17.18 17.98
CA ASN A 142 3.43 17.92 16.80
C ASN A 142 2.76 19.31 16.76
N GLY A 143 3.53 20.38 16.74
CA GLY A 143 3.02 21.76 16.78
C GLY A 143 2.08 22.11 15.63
N ARG A 144 2.38 21.64 14.42
CA ARG A 144 1.52 21.84 13.24
C ARG A 144 0.18 21.12 13.37
N ALA A 145 0.19 19.88 13.88
CA ALA A 145 -1.02 19.10 14.09
C ALA A 145 -1.94 19.74 15.14
N ILE A 146 -1.37 20.23 16.23
CA ILE A 146 -2.11 20.97 17.27
C ILE A 146 -2.73 22.25 16.69
N ALA A 147 -1.94 23.06 15.98
CA ALA A 147 -2.41 24.30 15.37
C ALA A 147 -3.51 24.12 14.30
N SER A 148 -3.58 22.94 13.71
CA SER A 148 -4.58 22.58 12.68
C SER A 148 -5.76 21.77 13.22
N ASP A 149 -5.88 21.59 14.54
CA ASP A 149 -6.89 20.74 15.19
C ASP A 149 -6.93 19.30 14.62
N ALA A 150 -5.75 18.77 14.29
CA ALA A 150 -5.57 17.47 13.65
C ALA A 150 -4.58 16.57 14.41
N ALA A 151 -4.53 16.69 15.75
CA ALA A 151 -3.55 16.04 16.61
C ALA A 151 -3.79 14.53 16.85
N GLN A 152 -4.65 13.88 16.04
CA GLN A 152 -4.96 12.46 16.18
C GLN A 152 -3.95 11.60 15.42
N GLY A 153 -3.58 10.46 16.04
CA GLY A 153 -2.77 9.43 15.40
C GLY A 153 -1.29 9.48 15.78
N PHE A 154 -0.49 8.76 14.99
CA PHE A 154 0.94 8.57 15.26
C PHE A 154 1.70 8.17 13.99
N VAL A 155 3.01 8.32 14.04
CA VAL A 155 3.98 7.67 13.16
C VAL A 155 4.65 6.53 13.92
N LYS A 156 4.83 5.39 13.27
CA LYS A 156 5.58 4.23 13.77
C LYS A 156 6.68 3.89 12.79
N VAL A 157 7.92 3.89 13.25
CA VAL A 157 9.10 3.51 12.49
C VAL A 157 9.63 2.18 13.00
N ILE A 158 9.96 1.28 12.09
CA ILE A 158 10.50 -0.04 12.35
C ILE A 158 11.91 -0.08 11.76
N ALA A 159 12.92 -0.33 12.57
CA ALA A 159 14.31 -0.38 12.12
C ALA A 159 15.03 -1.62 12.64
N ASP A 160 16.04 -2.08 11.88
CA ASP A 160 16.98 -3.08 12.33
C ASP A 160 17.87 -2.53 13.44
N LYS A 161 18.01 -3.25 14.54
CA LYS A 161 18.89 -2.84 15.65
C LYS A 161 20.37 -2.88 15.31
N LYS A 162 20.76 -3.77 14.41
CA LYS A 162 22.17 -4.02 14.11
C LYS A 162 22.80 -2.90 13.30
N TYR A 163 22.07 -2.46 12.27
CA TYR A 163 22.58 -1.46 11.33
C TYR A 163 21.79 -0.13 11.36
N GLY A 164 20.66 -0.12 12.05
CA GLY A 164 19.77 1.05 12.11
C GLY A 164 18.98 1.30 10.83
N GLU A 165 19.00 0.37 9.86
CA GLU A 165 18.26 0.47 8.61
C GLU A 165 16.76 0.55 8.86
N ILE A 166 16.07 1.50 8.21
CA ILE A 166 14.62 1.65 8.33
C ILE A 166 13.94 0.63 7.42
N LEU A 167 13.21 -0.30 8.03
CA LEU A 167 12.56 -1.44 7.37
C LEU A 167 11.10 -1.18 7.02
N GLY A 168 10.43 -0.27 7.73
CA GLY A 168 9.04 0.07 7.49
C GLY A 168 8.58 1.27 8.29
N VAL A 169 7.62 2.00 7.72
CA VAL A 169 6.97 3.17 8.34
C VAL A 169 5.47 3.07 8.17
N HIS A 170 4.75 3.32 9.26
CA HIS A 170 3.29 3.28 9.31
C HIS A 170 2.77 4.55 9.98
N ILE A 171 1.85 5.22 9.32
CA ILE A 171 1.30 6.52 9.73
C ILE A 171 -0.21 6.42 9.81
N ILE A 172 -0.78 6.90 10.89
CA ILE A 172 -2.20 7.26 10.97
C ILE A 172 -2.25 8.70 11.48
N GLY A 173 -2.82 9.61 10.70
CA GLY A 173 -2.85 11.01 11.08
C GLY A 173 -3.02 11.96 9.91
N PRO A 174 -2.86 13.27 10.14
CA PRO A 174 -2.97 14.28 9.09
C PRO A 174 -1.85 14.11 8.06
N ALA A 175 -2.20 14.29 6.78
CA ALA A 175 -1.26 14.24 5.66
C ALA A 175 -0.44 12.94 5.57
N ALA A 176 -0.96 11.81 6.08
CA ALA A 176 -0.24 10.53 6.06
C ALA A 176 0.12 10.10 4.63
N ALA A 177 -0.77 10.35 3.64
CA ALA A 177 -0.55 10.06 2.23
C ALA A 177 0.59 10.87 1.60
N GLU A 178 0.87 12.07 2.13
CA GLU A 178 2.01 12.88 1.70
C GLU A 178 3.29 12.48 2.43
N LEU A 179 3.23 12.32 3.75
CA LEU A 179 4.37 11.98 4.59
C LEU A 179 5.01 10.63 4.24
N ILE A 180 4.20 9.65 3.81
CA ILE A 180 4.69 8.32 3.47
C ILE A 180 5.67 8.32 2.27
N ASN A 181 5.64 9.35 1.42
CA ASN A 181 6.56 9.46 0.30
C ASN A 181 8.00 9.77 0.73
N GLU A 182 8.17 10.54 1.82
CA GLU A 182 9.47 10.73 2.46
C GLU A 182 10.00 9.39 2.99
N ALA A 183 9.18 8.65 3.74
CA ALA A 183 9.52 7.33 4.23
C ALA A 183 9.88 6.35 3.09
N SER A 184 9.16 6.38 1.95
CA SER A 184 9.48 5.55 0.80
C SER A 184 10.86 5.85 0.23
N SER A 185 11.22 7.14 0.14
CA SER A 185 12.55 7.56 -0.34
C SER A 185 13.65 7.13 0.63
N ILE A 186 13.43 7.25 1.93
CA ILE A 186 14.35 6.85 2.99
C ILE A 186 14.64 5.35 2.90
N ILE A 187 13.59 4.52 2.79
CA ILE A 187 13.74 3.06 2.72
C ILE A 187 14.39 2.62 1.40
N GLU A 188 14.01 3.22 0.26
CA GLU A 188 14.61 2.88 -1.04
C GLU A 188 16.12 3.19 -1.09
N MET A 189 16.55 4.24 -0.37
CA MET A 189 17.95 4.66 -0.26
C MET A 189 18.71 3.96 0.87
N GLU A 190 18.07 3.03 1.59
CA GLU A 190 18.65 2.28 2.72
C GLU A 190 19.21 3.20 3.83
N ILE A 191 18.55 4.35 4.05
CA ILE A 191 18.94 5.33 5.07
C ILE A 191 18.69 4.78 6.46
N THR A 192 19.63 4.99 7.37
CA THR A 192 19.54 4.56 8.76
C THR A 192 18.79 5.58 9.62
N VAL A 193 18.29 5.14 10.79
CA VAL A 193 17.70 6.03 11.80
C VAL A 193 18.68 7.14 12.20
N GLU A 194 19.97 6.82 12.35
CA GLU A 194 21.00 7.80 12.73
C GLU A 194 21.20 8.89 11.67
N GLU A 195 21.11 8.54 10.41
CA GLU A 195 21.21 9.51 9.30
C GLU A 195 19.94 10.37 9.21
N MET A 196 18.77 9.75 9.37
CA MET A 196 17.49 10.45 9.38
C MET A 196 17.42 11.49 10.49
N LEU A 197 17.91 11.18 11.69
CA LEU A 197 17.97 12.12 12.82
C LEU A 197 18.84 13.37 12.57
N LYS A 198 19.71 13.36 11.56
CA LYS A 198 20.51 14.51 11.13
C LYS A 198 19.78 15.41 10.13
N THR A 199 18.65 14.96 9.59
CA THR A 199 17.86 15.72 8.62
C THR A 199 17.12 16.85 9.31
N ILE A 200 17.24 18.07 8.76
CA ILE A 200 16.55 19.25 9.28
C ILE A 200 15.18 19.34 8.59
N HIS A 201 14.11 19.18 9.36
CA HIS A 201 12.75 19.41 8.90
C HIS A 201 12.32 20.86 9.12
N GLY A 202 11.51 21.41 8.21
CA GLY A 202 10.96 22.75 8.37
C GLY A 202 9.98 22.84 9.54
N HIS A 203 9.98 23.96 10.25
CA HIS A 203 9.07 24.23 11.38
C HIS A 203 8.13 25.41 11.08
N PRO A 204 6.78 25.30 11.35
CA PRO A 204 6.07 24.11 11.82
C PRO A 204 5.53 23.27 10.65
N THR A 205 5.84 21.99 10.62
CA THR A 205 5.35 21.05 9.59
C THR A 205 4.86 19.73 10.22
N TYR A 206 4.07 18.96 9.44
CA TYR A 206 3.75 17.60 9.84
C TYR A 206 4.97 16.66 9.74
N SER A 207 5.94 16.93 8.85
CA SER A 207 7.14 16.10 8.65
C SER A 207 8.04 16.01 9.89
N GLU A 208 7.92 16.94 10.85
CA GLU A 208 8.68 16.88 12.13
C GLU A 208 8.33 15.65 12.99
N VAL A 209 7.37 14.81 12.57
CA VAL A 209 7.03 13.54 13.23
C VAL A 209 7.90 12.37 12.75
N MET A 210 8.63 12.58 11.63
CA MET A 210 9.52 11.58 11.02
C MET A 210 10.90 11.57 11.72
#